data_7b24ff387ba92e9b9ace9b8b1dcea424
#
_entry.id   7b24ff387ba92e9b9ace9b8b1dcea424
#
_cell.length_a   1.000
_cell.length_b   1.000
_cell.length_c   1.000
_cell.angle_alpha   90.00
_cell.angle_beta   90.00
_cell.angle_gamma   90.00
#
_symmetry.space_group_name_H-M   'P 1'
#
loop_
_entity.id
_entity.type
_entity.pdbx_description
1 polymer ?
#
loop_
_entity_poly.entity_id
_entity_poly.type
_entity_poly.pdbx_seq_one_letter_code
_entity_poly.pdbx_strand_id
1 'polypeptide(L)'
;MSFSGQVQLSSISNVVLSYLDSGPPTSESPYETIILVHGNSFSNSIFKRLLPLSTQYNIRVIAPSRRGFPGSTPFTEEERTFFAKDEGGDDPAVNARKEGILELRGVEILQFIDGIIQQLGLHPVQDEDGGGGKRKGGIALIGWSLGTTFTTAAMANVDSPLVSEEMRDRLGKYLRTHVMLEPSLTSIGLPVPPGLWSPLFDPTIPLVSRGPLFTHLITGYFSYPKDAFAHRNSDAIKTVIAPDISPMPTIYTFTKAEYDEIVIVTPESSVDITYSRVLRRQLRKAYLKACFDEQFRTSPALRNMKSHGAVWEVVGDKTSSLILPTFWEMEDDDEKYGKGEKGKFFRFVVVDGANHFMHWDEPEKTMKVFRDILDAS
;
A
#
# COMPACT_ATOMS: atom_id res chain seq x y z
N MET A 1 1.63 -9.06 23.05
CA MET A 1 1.98 -10.33 22.34
C MET A 1 1.53 -10.14 20.90
N SER A 2 2.32 -10.57 19.92
CA SER A 2 1.87 -10.62 18.54
C SER A 2 1.43 -12.05 18.21
N PHE A 3 0.39 -12.17 17.43
CA PHE A 3 -0.12 -13.44 16.92
C PHE A 3 0.25 -13.58 15.45
N SER A 4 0.27 -14.80 14.96
CA SER A 4 0.39 -15.09 13.53
C SER A 4 -0.69 -16.08 13.11
N GLY A 5 -1.17 -15.94 11.90
CA GLY A 5 -2.19 -16.82 11.35
C GLY A 5 -2.06 -16.98 9.84
N GLN A 6 -2.97 -17.73 9.27
CA GLN A 6 -3.06 -17.96 7.83
C GLN A 6 -4.51 -17.89 7.37
N VAL A 7 -4.72 -17.38 6.15
CA VAL A 7 -6.00 -17.40 5.45
C VAL A 7 -5.83 -18.20 4.17
N GLN A 8 -6.64 -19.25 4.03
CA GLN A 8 -6.82 -19.96 2.77
C GLN A 8 -7.77 -19.14 1.89
N LEU A 9 -7.35 -18.79 0.67
CA LEU A 9 -8.20 -18.03 -0.23
C LEU A 9 -9.26 -18.94 -0.87
N SER A 10 -10.52 -18.50 -0.86
CA SER A 10 -11.67 -19.37 -1.15
C SER A 10 -11.86 -19.66 -2.64
N SER A 11 -11.64 -18.69 -3.53
CA SER A 11 -11.85 -18.85 -4.97
C SER A 11 -10.55 -19.00 -5.78
N ILE A 12 -9.39 -18.90 -5.11
CA ILE A 12 -8.09 -19.16 -5.73
C ILE A 12 -7.53 -20.41 -5.06
N SER A 13 -7.75 -21.55 -5.70
CA SER A 13 -7.37 -22.84 -5.14
C SER A 13 -5.88 -22.90 -4.78
N ASN A 14 -5.59 -23.44 -3.58
CA ASN A 14 -4.24 -23.65 -3.06
C ASN A 14 -3.41 -22.39 -2.77
N VAL A 15 -4.03 -21.21 -2.62
CA VAL A 15 -3.32 -20.01 -2.18
C VAL A 15 -3.62 -19.71 -0.71
N VAL A 16 -2.55 -19.60 0.06
CA VAL A 16 -2.58 -19.23 1.48
C VAL A 16 -1.79 -17.93 1.64
N LEU A 17 -2.33 -16.99 2.40
CA LEU A 17 -1.60 -15.81 2.87
C LEU A 17 -1.44 -15.91 4.39
N SER A 18 -0.20 -15.80 4.86
CA SER A 18 0.10 -15.64 6.28
C SER A 18 -0.05 -14.18 6.71
N TYR A 19 -0.21 -13.92 8.00
CA TYR A 19 -0.31 -12.56 8.53
C TYR A 19 0.22 -12.45 9.96
N LEU A 20 0.62 -11.22 10.31
CA LEU A 20 0.84 -10.80 11.69
C LEU A 20 -0.43 -10.10 12.20
N ASP A 21 -0.70 -10.24 13.49
CA ASP A 21 -1.87 -9.68 14.16
C ASP A 21 -1.50 -9.17 15.55
N SER A 22 -1.88 -7.96 15.89
CA SER A 22 -1.72 -7.42 17.25
C SER A 22 -2.64 -8.09 18.27
N GLY A 23 -3.64 -8.83 17.83
CA GLY A 23 -4.81 -9.18 18.62
C GLY A 23 -5.78 -7.99 18.79
N PRO A 24 -6.97 -8.25 19.34
CA PRO A 24 -7.92 -7.19 19.63
C PRO A 24 -7.37 -6.27 20.74
N PRO A 25 -7.57 -4.94 20.63
CA PRO A 25 -7.33 -4.03 21.74
C PRO A 25 -8.11 -4.45 23.00
N THR A 26 -7.58 -4.13 24.17
CA THR A 26 -8.20 -4.50 25.46
C THR A 26 -9.37 -3.59 25.86
N SER A 27 -9.74 -2.63 25.01
CA SER A 27 -10.88 -1.72 25.23
C SER A 27 -12.21 -2.47 25.14
N GLU A 28 -13.18 -2.09 25.97
CA GLU A 28 -14.58 -2.56 25.86
C GLU A 28 -15.32 -1.91 24.67
N SER A 29 -14.78 -0.82 24.13
CA SER A 29 -15.36 -0.11 22.99
C SER A 29 -15.05 -0.82 21.68
N PRO A 30 -15.92 -0.75 20.66
CA PRO A 30 -15.59 -1.19 19.32
C PRO A 30 -14.28 -0.53 18.84
N TYR A 31 -13.39 -1.35 18.28
CA TYR A 31 -12.11 -0.90 17.73
C TYR A 31 -12.16 -0.92 16.19
N GLU A 32 -11.34 -0.11 15.59
CA GLU A 32 -11.06 -0.16 14.16
C GLU A 32 -9.93 -1.14 13.86
N THR A 33 -9.93 -1.64 12.63
CA THR A 33 -8.87 -2.53 12.14
C THR A 33 -8.11 -1.84 11.01
N ILE A 34 -6.78 -1.86 11.05
CA ILE A 34 -5.94 -1.51 9.90
C ILE A 34 -5.34 -2.76 9.30
N ILE A 35 -5.38 -2.87 7.96
CA ILE A 35 -4.73 -3.93 7.20
C ILE A 35 -3.61 -3.31 6.40
N LEU A 36 -2.36 -3.65 6.74
CA LEU A 36 -1.14 -3.07 6.18
C LEU A 36 -0.50 -4.02 5.17
N VAL A 37 -0.58 -3.69 3.89
CA VAL A 37 0.03 -4.45 2.80
C VAL A 37 1.42 -3.89 2.50
N HIS A 38 2.45 -4.72 2.69
CA HIS A 38 3.86 -4.32 2.59
C HIS A 38 4.32 -4.08 1.13
N GLY A 39 5.44 -3.36 1.02
CA GLY A 39 6.06 -2.98 -0.26
C GLY A 39 7.06 -3.98 -0.82
N ASN A 40 7.91 -3.49 -1.72
CA ASN A 40 8.98 -4.27 -2.35
C ASN A 40 10.14 -4.54 -1.39
N SER A 41 10.77 -5.69 -1.50
CA SER A 41 11.98 -6.09 -0.78
C SER A 41 11.88 -6.18 0.76
N PHE A 42 10.73 -5.89 1.35
CA PHE A 42 10.52 -5.96 2.80
C PHE A 42 9.27 -6.79 3.11
N SER A 43 9.39 -7.72 4.06
CA SER A 43 8.27 -8.55 4.51
C SER A 43 7.28 -7.75 5.38
N ASN A 44 6.15 -8.37 5.70
CA ASN A 44 5.18 -7.78 6.63
C ASN A 44 5.74 -7.55 8.05
N SER A 45 6.85 -8.18 8.42
CA SER A 45 7.54 -7.94 9.70
C SER A 45 8.07 -6.51 9.85
N ILE A 46 8.11 -5.71 8.76
CA ILE A 46 8.42 -4.29 8.83
C ILE A 46 7.41 -3.50 9.66
N PHE A 47 6.19 -4.00 9.84
CA PHE A 47 5.14 -3.37 10.64
C PHE A 47 5.12 -3.80 12.11
N LYS A 48 6.04 -4.66 12.54
CA LYS A 48 6.00 -5.25 13.89
C LYS A 48 6.08 -4.23 15.03
N ARG A 49 6.67 -3.04 14.79
CA ARG A 49 6.73 -1.96 15.78
C ARG A 49 5.39 -1.26 16.03
N LEU A 50 4.42 -1.41 15.11
CA LEU A 50 3.06 -0.89 15.30
C LEU A 50 2.20 -1.81 16.18
N LEU A 51 2.46 -3.13 16.17
CA LEU A 51 1.63 -4.12 16.86
C LEU A 51 1.47 -3.86 18.38
N PRO A 52 2.54 -3.51 19.13
CA PRO A 52 2.40 -3.21 20.57
C PRO A 52 1.54 -1.98 20.88
N LEU A 53 1.37 -1.08 19.92
CA LEU A 53 0.62 0.17 20.08
C LEU A 53 -0.89 0.02 19.90
N SER A 54 -1.35 -1.16 19.49
CA SER A 54 -2.75 -1.49 19.23
C SER A 54 -3.71 -1.03 20.34
N THR A 55 -3.41 -1.38 21.58
CA THR A 55 -4.26 -1.03 22.75
C THR A 55 -4.27 0.48 23.01
N GLN A 56 -3.13 1.15 22.91
CA GLN A 56 -3.00 2.59 23.14
C GLN A 56 -3.87 3.40 22.18
N TYR A 57 -3.96 2.96 20.91
CA TYR A 57 -4.71 3.68 19.87
C TYR A 57 -6.11 3.10 19.61
N ASN A 58 -6.49 2.03 20.31
CA ASN A 58 -7.72 1.26 20.07
C ASN A 58 -7.87 0.82 18.61
N ILE A 59 -6.76 0.37 17.99
CA ILE A 59 -6.69 -0.08 16.60
C ILE A 59 -6.09 -1.48 16.56
N ARG A 60 -6.81 -2.46 15.99
CA ARG A 60 -6.22 -3.76 15.66
C ARG A 60 -5.35 -3.65 14.42
N VAL A 61 -4.12 -4.12 14.49
CA VAL A 61 -3.15 -4.06 13.40
C VAL A 61 -2.98 -5.46 12.82
N ILE A 62 -3.28 -5.62 11.53
CA ILE A 62 -3.13 -6.87 10.78
C ILE A 62 -2.26 -6.60 9.57
N ALA A 63 -1.22 -7.42 9.37
CA ALA A 63 -0.29 -7.27 8.26
C ALA A 63 -0.13 -8.59 7.50
N PRO A 64 -0.80 -8.76 6.33
CA PRO A 64 -0.59 -9.93 5.48
C PRO A 64 0.81 -9.95 4.89
N SER A 65 1.37 -11.15 4.76
CA SER A 65 2.50 -11.43 3.90
C SER A 65 1.97 -11.69 2.49
N ARG A 66 2.41 -10.92 1.50
CA ARG A 66 1.94 -11.09 0.12
C ARG A 66 2.45 -12.41 -0.47
N ARG A 67 1.84 -12.86 -1.56
CA ARG A 67 2.34 -14.03 -2.30
C ARG A 67 3.83 -13.86 -2.65
N GLY A 68 4.56 -14.97 -2.58
CA GLY A 68 6.00 -15.00 -2.79
C GLY A 68 6.84 -14.54 -1.61
N PHE A 69 6.22 -14.05 -0.54
CA PHE A 69 6.91 -13.67 0.70
C PHE A 69 6.76 -14.73 1.80
N PRO A 70 7.61 -14.70 2.85
CA PRO A 70 7.65 -15.75 3.87
C PRO A 70 6.28 -16.08 4.46
N GLY A 71 5.98 -17.38 4.58
CA GLY A 71 4.74 -17.90 5.15
C GLY A 71 3.55 -17.94 4.20
N SER A 72 3.63 -17.30 3.04
CA SER A 72 2.58 -17.30 2.00
C SER A 72 2.95 -18.15 0.80
N THR A 73 1.93 -18.57 0.02
CA THR A 73 2.15 -19.39 -1.17
C THR A 73 3.06 -18.68 -2.18
N PRO A 74 4.12 -19.34 -2.68
CA PRO A 74 5.01 -18.75 -3.68
C PRO A 74 4.32 -18.60 -5.04
N PHE A 75 4.91 -17.80 -5.92
CA PHE A 75 4.51 -17.73 -7.32
C PHE A 75 4.80 -19.04 -8.05
N THR A 76 3.93 -19.40 -8.99
CA THR A 76 4.17 -20.54 -9.89
C THR A 76 5.28 -20.19 -10.89
N GLU A 77 5.86 -21.22 -11.50
CA GLU A 77 6.87 -21.03 -12.56
C GLU A 77 6.28 -20.27 -13.77
N GLU A 78 5.01 -20.51 -14.08
CA GLU A 78 4.33 -19.80 -15.16
C GLU A 78 4.19 -18.30 -14.84
N GLU A 79 3.81 -17.94 -13.61
CA GLU A 79 3.73 -16.55 -13.17
C GLU A 79 5.11 -15.88 -13.24
N ARG A 80 6.17 -16.52 -12.73
CA ARG A 80 7.54 -16.00 -12.80
C ARG A 80 8.02 -15.81 -14.24
N THR A 81 7.76 -16.78 -15.10
CA THR A 81 8.16 -16.71 -16.51
C THR A 81 7.44 -15.60 -17.26
N PHE A 82 6.16 -15.37 -16.96
CA PHE A 82 5.40 -14.26 -17.55
C PHE A 82 6.03 -12.92 -17.24
N PHE A 83 6.43 -12.70 -15.99
CA PHE A 83 7.09 -11.45 -15.60
C PHE A 83 8.51 -11.31 -16.13
N ALA A 84 9.24 -12.40 -16.31
CA ALA A 84 10.59 -12.38 -16.88
C ALA A 84 10.61 -11.99 -18.36
N LYS A 85 9.56 -12.37 -19.10
CA LYS A 85 9.37 -12.01 -20.51
C LYS A 85 8.60 -10.69 -20.57
N ASP A 86 9.33 -9.57 -20.60
CA ASP A 86 8.72 -8.27 -20.86
C ASP A 86 8.26 -8.22 -22.33
N GLU A 87 7.16 -8.86 -22.63
CA GLU A 87 6.48 -8.72 -23.90
C GLU A 87 5.79 -7.37 -23.94
N GLY A 88 6.59 -6.33 -24.19
CA GLY A 88 6.08 -5.00 -24.49
C GLY A 88 5.26 -5.04 -25.78
N GLY A 89 4.25 -4.19 -25.87
CA GLY A 89 3.45 -4.06 -27.09
C GLY A 89 1.97 -3.88 -26.79
N ASP A 90 1.21 -3.50 -27.80
CA ASP A 90 -0.23 -3.26 -27.75
C ASP A 90 -1.05 -4.50 -28.17
N ASP A 91 -0.47 -5.70 -28.10
CA ASP A 91 -1.18 -6.95 -28.38
C ASP A 91 -2.38 -7.09 -27.39
N PRO A 92 -3.61 -7.15 -27.90
CA PRO A 92 -4.81 -7.27 -27.06
C PRO A 92 -4.81 -8.50 -26.15
N ALA A 93 -4.26 -9.65 -26.60
CA ALA A 93 -4.21 -10.88 -25.80
C ALA A 93 -3.22 -10.75 -24.64
N VAL A 94 -2.06 -10.14 -24.89
CA VAL A 94 -1.07 -9.83 -23.84
C VAL A 94 -1.64 -8.84 -22.82
N ASN A 95 -2.33 -7.79 -23.30
CA ASN A 95 -2.96 -6.81 -22.41
C ASN A 95 -4.07 -7.43 -21.56
N ALA A 96 -4.93 -8.28 -22.12
CA ALA A 96 -5.96 -9.01 -21.37
C ALA A 96 -5.35 -9.91 -20.29
N ARG A 97 -4.24 -10.62 -20.60
CA ARG A 97 -3.52 -11.43 -19.62
C ARG A 97 -2.93 -10.57 -18.49
N LYS A 98 -2.34 -9.40 -18.82
CA LYS A 98 -1.83 -8.43 -17.84
C LYS A 98 -2.95 -7.92 -16.92
N GLU A 99 -4.13 -7.60 -17.48
CA GLU A 99 -5.31 -7.22 -16.70
C GLU A 99 -5.75 -8.33 -15.75
N GLY A 100 -5.87 -9.56 -16.22
CA GLY A 100 -6.24 -10.71 -15.40
C GLY A 100 -5.25 -10.99 -14.26
N ILE A 101 -3.95 -10.82 -14.49
CA ILE A 101 -2.94 -10.97 -13.43
C ILE A 101 -3.11 -9.91 -12.35
N LEU A 102 -3.31 -8.64 -12.73
CA LEU A 102 -3.51 -7.57 -11.77
C LEU A 102 -4.83 -7.75 -10.99
N GLU A 103 -5.89 -8.17 -11.68
CA GLU A 103 -7.16 -8.53 -11.06
C GLU A 103 -7.00 -9.62 -10.00
N LEU A 104 -6.31 -10.72 -10.32
CA LEU A 104 -6.02 -11.78 -9.37
C LEU A 104 -5.28 -11.28 -8.13
N ARG A 105 -4.28 -10.42 -8.28
CA ARG A 105 -3.55 -9.82 -7.13
C ARG A 105 -4.47 -8.97 -6.26
N GLY A 106 -5.38 -8.22 -6.86
CA GLY A 106 -6.40 -7.46 -6.13
C GLY A 106 -7.39 -8.37 -5.38
N VAL A 107 -7.88 -9.39 -6.07
CA VAL A 107 -8.84 -10.36 -5.49
C VAL A 107 -8.20 -11.16 -4.35
N GLU A 108 -6.91 -11.49 -4.40
CA GLU A 108 -6.20 -12.13 -3.28
C GLU A 108 -6.30 -11.28 -2.00
N ILE A 109 -6.13 -9.97 -2.10
CA ILE A 109 -6.28 -9.06 -0.95
C ILE A 109 -7.73 -9.01 -0.46
N LEU A 110 -8.70 -8.93 -1.37
CA LEU A 110 -10.13 -8.93 -0.99
C LEU A 110 -10.53 -10.22 -0.27
N GLN A 111 -10.09 -11.38 -0.77
CA GLN A 111 -10.35 -12.68 -0.14
C GLN A 111 -9.63 -12.84 1.20
N PHE A 112 -8.42 -12.28 1.32
CA PHE A 112 -7.75 -12.20 2.60
C PHE A 112 -8.57 -11.40 3.61
N ILE A 113 -9.05 -10.20 3.22
CA ILE A 113 -9.92 -9.36 4.06
C ILE A 113 -11.17 -10.12 4.47
N ASP A 114 -11.84 -10.75 3.52
CA ASP A 114 -13.05 -11.54 3.77
C ASP A 114 -12.79 -12.69 4.75
N GLY A 115 -11.69 -13.42 4.55
CA GLY A 115 -11.28 -14.52 5.43
C GLY A 115 -11.01 -14.09 6.85
N ILE A 116 -10.28 -12.98 7.07
CA ILE A 116 -10.01 -12.49 8.44
C ILE A 116 -11.24 -11.91 9.11
N ILE A 117 -12.16 -11.27 8.37
CA ILE A 117 -13.45 -10.84 8.94
C ILE A 117 -14.16 -12.04 9.55
N GLN A 118 -14.23 -13.16 8.83
CA GLN A 118 -14.91 -14.36 9.28
C GLN A 118 -14.16 -15.09 10.42
N GLN A 119 -12.82 -15.15 10.33
CA GLN A 119 -12.01 -15.87 11.32
C GLN A 119 -11.87 -15.13 12.65
N LEU A 120 -11.79 -13.79 12.61
CA LEU A 120 -11.38 -12.97 13.76
C LEU A 120 -12.54 -12.21 14.40
N GLY A 121 -13.75 -12.24 13.83
CA GLY A 121 -14.91 -11.55 14.37
C GLY A 121 -14.69 -10.03 14.48
N LEU A 122 -14.17 -9.41 13.42
CA LEU A 122 -13.90 -7.96 13.41
C LEU A 122 -15.20 -7.14 13.55
N HIS A 123 -15.08 -5.90 13.99
CA HIS A 123 -16.22 -5.00 14.10
C HIS A 123 -16.56 -4.36 12.73
N PRO A 124 -17.81 -4.42 12.26
CA PRO A 124 -18.24 -3.68 11.08
C PRO A 124 -18.25 -2.17 11.35
N VAL A 125 -18.38 -1.37 10.29
CA VAL A 125 -18.62 0.07 10.42
C VAL A 125 -19.95 0.29 11.08
N GLN A 126 -19.99 1.13 12.11
CA GLN A 126 -21.18 1.52 12.87
C GLN A 126 -21.19 3.03 13.04
N ASP A 127 -22.34 3.65 12.83
CA ASP A 127 -22.54 5.06 13.17
C ASP A 127 -22.71 5.19 14.70
N GLU A 128 -22.08 6.18 15.32
CA GLU A 128 -22.32 6.47 16.75
C GLU A 128 -23.71 7.08 16.93
N ASP A 129 -24.46 6.55 17.89
CA ASP A 129 -25.76 7.10 18.30
C ASP A 129 -25.61 8.56 18.76
N GLY A 130 -26.25 9.49 18.04
CA GLY A 130 -26.22 10.92 18.38
C GLY A 130 -26.09 11.88 17.22
N GLY A 131 -26.02 11.40 15.98
CA GLY A 131 -26.10 12.24 14.76
C GLY A 131 -24.88 13.12 14.49
N GLY A 132 -23.75 12.90 15.16
CA GLY A 132 -22.52 13.68 15.00
C GLY A 132 -21.59 13.22 13.90
N GLY A 133 -21.99 12.26 13.08
CA GLY A 133 -21.19 11.79 11.93
C GLY A 133 -19.94 10.98 12.30
N LYS A 134 -19.70 10.66 13.57
CA LYS A 134 -18.59 9.78 13.98
C LYS A 134 -18.97 8.33 13.74
N ARG A 135 -18.01 7.59 13.19
CA ARG A 135 -18.13 6.15 12.92
C ARG A 135 -17.12 5.37 13.73
N LYS A 136 -17.47 4.17 14.15
CA LYS A 136 -16.59 3.19 14.81
C LYS A 136 -16.52 1.89 14.04
N GLY A 137 -15.53 1.08 14.36
CA GLY A 137 -15.31 -0.17 13.66
C GLY A 137 -14.86 0.03 12.22
N GLY A 138 -14.95 -1.04 11.46
CA GLY A 138 -14.52 -1.06 10.06
C GLY A 138 -13.02 -1.27 9.86
N ILE A 139 -12.64 -1.34 8.61
CA ILE A 139 -11.30 -1.65 8.13
C ILE A 139 -10.77 -0.50 7.30
N ALA A 140 -9.61 0.04 7.68
CA ALA A 140 -8.78 0.82 6.78
C ALA A 140 -7.81 -0.11 6.05
N LEU A 141 -7.87 -0.14 4.73
CA LEU A 141 -6.92 -0.86 3.90
C LEU A 141 -5.77 0.07 3.54
N ILE A 142 -4.57 -0.28 3.96
CA ILE A 142 -3.37 0.56 3.80
C ILE A 142 -2.36 -0.16 2.93
N GLY A 143 -1.98 0.43 1.81
CA GLY A 143 -0.88 -0.02 0.98
C GLY A 143 0.36 0.82 1.20
N TRP A 144 1.45 0.21 1.65
CA TRP A 144 2.72 0.91 1.79
C TRP A 144 3.60 0.70 0.56
N SER A 145 4.12 1.81 -0.01
CA SER A 145 5.04 1.74 -1.16
C SER A 145 4.43 0.95 -2.32
N LEU A 146 5.11 -0.08 -2.82
CA LEU A 146 4.56 -1.01 -3.83
C LEU A 146 3.29 -1.73 -3.35
N GLY A 147 3.07 -1.86 -2.04
CA GLY A 147 1.83 -2.39 -1.47
C GLY A 147 0.58 -1.65 -1.94
N THR A 148 0.72 -0.37 -2.27
CA THR A 148 -0.33 0.45 -2.89
C THR A 148 -0.85 -0.15 -4.20
N THR A 149 0.01 -0.76 -5.02
CA THR A 149 -0.39 -1.48 -6.24
C THR A 149 -1.46 -2.53 -5.97
N PHE A 150 -1.25 -3.33 -4.93
CA PHE A 150 -2.14 -4.45 -4.58
C PHE A 150 -3.43 -3.97 -3.92
N THR A 151 -3.34 -2.97 -3.04
CA THR A 151 -4.53 -2.41 -2.40
C THR A 151 -5.39 -1.62 -3.39
N THR A 152 -4.77 -0.90 -4.34
CA THR A 152 -5.47 -0.23 -5.44
C THR A 152 -6.11 -1.23 -6.40
N ALA A 153 -5.41 -2.31 -6.73
CA ALA A 153 -5.98 -3.39 -7.53
C ALA A 153 -7.16 -4.06 -6.81
N ALA A 154 -7.08 -4.25 -5.48
CA ALA A 154 -8.20 -4.74 -4.69
C ALA A 154 -9.42 -3.81 -4.80
N MET A 155 -9.23 -2.52 -4.55
CA MET A 155 -10.32 -1.54 -4.67
C MET A 155 -10.91 -1.49 -6.08
N ALA A 156 -10.11 -1.57 -7.14
CA ALA A 156 -10.56 -1.55 -8.53
C ALA A 156 -11.33 -2.81 -8.96
N ASN A 157 -11.20 -3.91 -8.22
CA ASN A 157 -11.76 -5.21 -8.57
C ASN A 157 -12.78 -5.76 -7.55
N VAL A 158 -13.39 -4.90 -6.74
CA VAL A 158 -14.45 -5.32 -5.79
C VAL A 158 -15.67 -5.93 -6.50
N ASP A 159 -15.90 -5.56 -7.76
CA ASP A 159 -16.99 -6.08 -8.60
C ASP A 159 -16.54 -7.20 -9.56
N SER A 160 -15.32 -7.71 -9.40
CA SER A 160 -14.82 -8.85 -10.19
C SER A 160 -15.76 -10.04 -10.08
N PRO A 161 -15.95 -10.84 -11.16
CA PRO A 161 -16.68 -12.11 -11.09
C PRO A 161 -16.10 -13.12 -10.10
N LEU A 162 -14.82 -12.94 -9.70
CA LEU A 162 -14.14 -13.76 -8.70
C LEU A 162 -14.50 -13.36 -7.25
N VAL A 163 -15.26 -12.28 -7.07
CA VAL A 163 -15.78 -11.81 -5.79
C VAL A 163 -17.27 -12.12 -5.74
N SER A 164 -17.69 -13.05 -4.87
CA SER A 164 -19.09 -13.41 -4.76
C SER A 164 -19.96 -12.27 -4.23
N GLU A 165 -21.27 -12.35 -4.42
CA GLU A 165 -22.21 -11.34 -3.93
C GLU A 165 -22.17 -11.24 -2.41
N GLU A 166 -22.11 -12.38 -1.71
CA GLU A 166 -22.02 -12.43 -0.23
C GLU A 166 -20.72 -11.78 0.27
N MET A 167 -19.62 -12.01 -0.45
CA MET A 167 -18.33 -11.37 -0.13
C MET A 167 -18.41 -9.86 -0.36
N ARG A 168 -18.99 -9.39 -1.48
CA ARG A 168 -19.19 -7.93 -1.73
C ARG A 168 -20.04 -7.29 -0.64
N ASP A 169 -21.12 -7.91 -0.23
CA ASP A 169 -21.97 -7.39 0.84
C ASP A 169 -21.21 -7.32 2.16
N ARG A 170 -20.42 -8.36 2.48
CA ARG A 170 -19.57 -8.39 3.68
C ARG A 170 -18.51 -7.31 3.63
N LEU A 171 -17.73 -7.21 2.55
CA LEU A 171 -16.75 -6.14 2.37
C LEU A 171 -17.36 -4.75 2.55
N GLY A 172 -18.55 -4.53 1.99
CA GLY A 172 -19.27 -3.27 2.13
C GLY A 172 -19.69 -2.90 3.57
N LYS A 173 -19.80 -3.89 4.48
CA LYS A 173 -20.04 -3.63 5.89
C LYS A 173 -18.79 -3.20 6.64
N TYR A 174 -17.61 -3.58 6.14
CA TYR A 174 -16.37 -3.41 6.88
C TYR A 174 -15.40 -2.41 6.26
N LEU A 175 -15.26 -2.33 4.92
CA LEU A 175 -14.36 -1.39 4.29
C LEU A 175 -14.79 0.06 4.56
N ARG A 176 -13.88 0.83 5.15
CA ARG A 176 -14.14 2.19 5.62
C ARG A 176 -13.35 3.23 4.86
N THR A 177 -12.05 2.99 4.64
CA THR A 177 -11.15 3.91 3.96
C THR A 177 -9.98 3.17 3.31
N HIS A 178 -9.40 3.77 2.30
CA HIS A 178 -8.19 3.30 1.62
C HIS A 178 -7.08 4.32 1.83
N VAL A 179 -5.91 3.87 2.27
CA VAL A 179 -4.74 4.73 2.51
C VAL A 179 -3.58 4.26 1.63
N MET A 180 -3.03 5.18 0.89
CA MET A 180 -1.79 5.02 0.14
C MET A 180 -0.66 5.64 0.97
N LEU A 181 0.10 4.80 1.65
CA LEU A 181 1.23 5.20 2.47
C LEU A 181 2.50 5.17 1.63
N GLU A 182 3.11 6.33 1.41
CA GLU A 182 4.37 6.43 0.66
C GLU A 182 4.31 5.78 -0.75
N PRO A 183 3.27 6.04 -1.56
CA PRO A 183 3.17 5.44 -2.89
C PRO A 183 4.27 5.97 -3.81
N SER A 184 4.75 5.13 -4.73
CA SER A 184 5.63 5.56 -5.82
C SER A 184 4.84 5.82 -7.10
N LEU A 185 5.36 6.65 -8.01
CA LEU A 185 4.77 6.88 -9.34
C LEU A 185 4.44 5.56 -10.05
N THR A 186 5.34 4.60 -9.95
CA THR A 186 5.17 3.30 -10.59
C THR A 186 4.05 2.47 -9.97
N SER A 187 3.76 2.65 -8.69
CA SER A 187 2.66 1.95 -8.01
C SER A 187 1.27 2.44 -8.43
N ILE A 188 1.18 3.65 -8.99
CA ILE A 188 -0.05 4.20 -9.59
C ILE A 188 -0.02 4.20 -11.13
N GLY A 189 0.94 3.50 -11.72
CA GLY A 189 1.04 3.27 -13.16
C GLY A 189 1.63 4.42 -13.96
N LEU A 190 2.36 5.33 -13.32
CA LEU A 190 3.10 6.40 -13.99
C LEU A 190 4.57 6.03 -14.21
N PRO A 191 5.21 6.56 -15.26
CA PRO A 191 6.63 6.36 -15.49
C PRO A 191 7.46 7.13 -14.47
N VAL A 192 8.68 6.64 -14.20
CA VAL A 192 9.68 7.42 -13.47
C VAL A 192 10.12 8.59 -14.38
N PRO A 193 10.02 9.85 -13.92
CA PRO A 193 10.41 11.01 -14.71
C PRO A 193 11.89 10.97 -15.09
N PRO A 194 12.26 11.49 -16.28
CA PRO A 194 13.66 11.64 -16.65
C PRO A 194 14.45 12.45 -15.60
N GLY A 195 15.63 11.96 -15.26
CA GLY A 195 16.52 12.60 -14.30
C GLY A 195 16.30 12.14 -12.83
N LEU A 196 15.25 11.43 -12.50
CA LEU A 196 15.17 10.72 -11.23
C LEU A 196 16.03 9.45 -11.30
N TRP A 197 16.97 9.35 -10.37
CA TRP A 197 17.89 8.21 -10.32
C TRP A 197 17.44 7.15 -9.32
N SER A 198 17.60 5.91 -9.71
CA SER A 198 17.41 4.76 -8.82
C SER A 198 18.35 3.64 -9.20
N PRO A 199 18.97 2.95 -8.23
CA PRO A 199 19.78 1.77 -8.52
C PRO A 199 19.05 0.69 -9.32
N LEU A 200 17.74 0.59 -9.18
CA LEU A 200 16.91 -0.41 -9.88
C LEU A 200 16.92 -0.23 -11.40
N PHE A 201 17.09 1.00 -11.87
CA PHE A 201 16.96 1.34 -13.28
C PHE A 201 18.29 1.77 -13.92
N ASP A 202 19.36 1.90 -13.14
CA ASP A 202 20.68 2.30 -13.63
C ASP A 202 21.35 1.14 -14.37
N PRO A 203 21.56 1.24 -15.71
CA PRO A 203 22.16 0.17 -16.49
C PRO A 203 23.66 -0.05 -16.18
N THR A 204 24.33 0.91 -15.55
CA THR A 204 25.74 0.80 -15.16
C THR A 204 25.95 -0.08 -13.92
N ILE A 205 24.89 -0.29 -13.14
CA ILE A 205 24.92 -1.14 -11.95
C ILE A 205 24.63 -2.60 -12.35
N PRO A 206 25.49 -3.57 -11.97
CA PRO A 206 25.19 -4.97 -12.19
C PRO A 206 23.83 -5.38 -11.63
N LEU A 207 23.05 -6.16 -12.37
CA LEU A 207 21.66 -6.52 -12.01
C LEU A 207 21.54 -7.09 -10.59
N VAL A 208 22.48 -7.96 -10.21
CA VAL A 208 22.56 -8.59 -8.88
C VAL A 208 22.74 -7.57 -7.74
N SER A 209 23.30 -6.40 -8.03
CA SER A 209 23.57 -5.36 -7.02
C SER A 209 22.44 -4.32 -6.91
N ARG A 210 21.54 -4.25 -7.88
CA ARG A 210 20.50 -3.21 -7.95
C ARG A 210 19.52 -3.29 -6.78
N GLY A 211 19.00 -4.48 -6.48
CA GLY A 211 18.08 -4.70 -5.36
C GLY A 211 18.70 -4.36 -4.01
N PRO A 212 19.87 -4.94 -3.64
CA PRO A 212 20.57 -4.58 -2.42
C PRO A 212 20.85 -3.07 -2.28
N LEU A 213 21.35 -2.41 -3.32
CA LEU A 213 21.62 -0.98 -3.28
C LEU A 213 20.33 -0.16 -3.11
N PHE A 214 19.26 -0.55 -3.79
CA PHE A 214 17.95 0.09 -3.63
C PHE A 214 17.43 -0.06 -2.20
N THR A 215 17.55 -1.23 -1.57
CA THR A 215 17.13 -1.48 -0.19
C THR A 215 17.82 -0.53 0.79
N HIS A 216 19.11 -0.27 0.61
CA HIS A 216 19.83 0.68 1.44
C HIS A 216 19.41 2.13 1.16
N LEU A 217 19.25 2.50 -0.11
CA LEU A 217 18.87 3.84 -0.52
C LEU A 217 17.50 4.24 0.02
N ILE A 218 16.49 3.38 -0.20
CA ILE A 218 15.09 3.73 0.08
C ILE A 218 14.79 3.89 1.58
N THR A 219 15.65 3.36 2.45
CA THR A 219 15.52 3.49 3.90
C THR A 219 16.10 4.80 4.45
N GLY A 220 16.66 5.64 3.58
CA GLY A 220 17.32 6.89 3.98
C GLY A 220 16.36 8.01 4.33
N TYR A 221 16.94 9.04 4.96
CA TYR A 221 16.35 10.36 5.11
C TYR A 221 16.98 11.28 4.06
N PHE A 222 16.16 12.14 3.46
CA PHE A 222 16.64 13.03 2.39
C PHE A 222 16.32 14.48 2.73
N SER A 223 17.34 15.34 2.74
CA SER A 223 17.17 16.77 2.93
C SER A 223 17.15 17.48 1.58
N TYR A 224 16.00 18.03 1.27
CA TYR A 224 15.80 18.82 0.05
C TYR A 224 16.10 20.29 0.30
N PRO A 225 16.45 21.06 -0.76
CA PRO A 225 16.54 22.52 -0.66
C PRO A 225 15.25 23.09 -0.07
N LYS A 226 15.38 24.17 0.71
CA LYS A 226 14.27 24.82 1.39
C LYS A 226 13.12 25.06 0.42
N ASP A 227 11.92 24.72 0.87
CA ASP A 227 10.67 24.88 0.14
C ASP A 227 10.57 24.13 -1.21
N ALA A 228 11.56 23.26 -1.56
CA ALA A 228 11.55 22.52 -2.82
C ALA A 228 10.29 21.66 -2.97
N PHE A 229 9.85 21.02 -1.90
CA PHE A 229 8.63 20.20 -1.90
C PHE A 229 7.37 21.09 -2.04
N ALA A 230 7.24 22.14 -1.23
CA ALA A 230 6.08 23.04 -1.24
C ALA A 230 5.91 23.78 -2.58
N HIS A 231 7.01 24.12 -3.24
CA HIS A 231 6.99 24.78 -4.55
C HIS A 231 7.01 23.78 -5.74
N ARG A 232 6.89 22.49 -5.47
CA ARG A 232 6.94 21.44 -6.51
C ARG A 232 8.18 21.52 -7.40
N ASN A 233 9.35 21.90 -6.82
CA ASN A 233 10.59 22.06 -7.55
C ASN A 233 11.24 20.70 -7.87
N SER A 234 10.73 20.03 -8.89
CA SER A 234 11.19 18.72 -9.34
C SER A 234 12.70 18.70 -9.65
N ASP A 235 13.25 19.76 -10.20
CA ASP A 235 14.67 19.80 -10.56
C ASP A 235 15.56 19.85 -9.31
N ALA A 236 15.16 20.60 -8.29
CA ALA A 236 15.87 20.60 -7.00
C ALA A 236 15.80 19.23 -6.30
N ILE A 237 14.65 18.55 -6.37
CA ILE A 237 14.48 17.22 -5.77
C ILE A 237 15.34 16.17 -6.48
N LYS A 238 15.42 16.20 -7.81
CA LYS A 238 16.23 15.27 -8.62
C LYS A 238 17.73 15.34 -8.29
N THR A 239 18.23 16.45 -7.77
CA THR A 239 19.66 16.59 -7.42
C THR A 239 20.03 15.86 -6.14
N VAL A 240 19.05 15.47 -5.31
CA VAL A 240 19.28 14.80 -4.04
C VAL A 240 19.18 13.27 -4.27
N ILE A 241 20.32 12.66 -4.59
CA ILE A 241 20.42 11.23 -4.95
C ILE A 241 20.95 10.36 -3.81
N ALA A 242 21.47 10.94 -2.75
CA ALA A 242 22.02 10.22 -1.59
C ALA A 242 21.27 10.60 -0.32
N PRO A 243 21.04 9.66 0.58
CA PRO A 243 20.45 9.97 1.89
C PRO A 243 21.41 10.74 2.78
N ASP A 244 20.85 11.42 3.76
CA ASP A 244 21.59 12.06 4.84
C ASP A 244 22.35 11.01 5.68
N ILE A 245 23.43 11.44 6.30
CA ILE A 245 24.18 10.61 7.27
C ILE A 245 23.47 10.59 8.62
N SER A 246 22.78 11.68 8.94
CA SER A 246 22.02 11.83 10.19
C SER A 246 20.68 12.55 9.89
N PRO A 247 19.55 11.94 10.23
CA PRO A 247 19.40 10.61 10.85
C PRO A 247 19.95 9.48 9.98
N MET A 248 20.41 8.41 10.66
CA MET A 248 20.93 7.23 9.98
C MET A 248 19.81 6.50 9.23
N PRO A 249 20.04 6.00 8.00
CA PRO A 249 19.06 5.20 7.28
C PRO A 249 18.50 4.04 8.11
N THR A 250 17.19 3.81 8.04
CA THR A 250 16.45 2.83 8.85
C THR A 250 17.07 1.44 8.86
N ILE A 251 17.58 0.97 7.72
CA ILE A 251 18.15 -0.37 7.58
C ILE A 251 19.33 -0.62 8.54
N TYR A 252 20.06 0.42 8.93
CA TYR A 252 21.17 0.32 9.89
C TYR A 252 20.70 0.31 11.35
N THR A 253 19.41 0.53 11.61
CA THR A 253 18.82 0.37 12.94
C THR A 253 18.35 -1.06 13.22
N PHE A 254 18.34 -1.93 12.20
CA PHE A 254 17.94 -3.33 12.35
C PHE A 254 19.02 -4.11 13.08
N THR A 255 18.62 -4.95 14.01
CA THR A 255 19.46 -6.05 14.46
C THR A 255 19.65 -7.05 13.33
N LYS A 256 20.67 -7.93 13.44
CA LYS A 256 20.88 -8.97 12.43
C LYS A 256 19.64 -9.87 12.25
N ALA A 257 18.96 -10.21 13.34
CA ALA A 257 17.75 -11.01 13.28
C ALA A 257 16.58 -10.28 12.57
N GLU A 258 16.42 -8.99 12.86
CA GLU A 258 15.43 -8.14 12.17
C GLU A 258 15.75 -7.99 10.69
N TYR A 259 17.02 -7.80 10.34
CA TYR A 259 17.43 -7.73 8.94
C TYR A 259 17.06 -9.02 8.19
N ASP A 260 17.39 -10.19 8.73
CA ASP A 260 17.11 -11.47 8.09
C ASP A 260 15.61 -11.79 7.98
N GLU A 261 14.81 -11.29 8.92
CA GLU A 261 13.35 -11.45 8.92
C GLU A 261 12.65 -10.49 7.95
N ILE A 262 13.13 -9.25 7.88
CA ILE A 262 12.44 -8.15 7.20
C ILE A 262 12.89 -7.99 5.76
N VAL A 263 14.20 -8.06 5.50
CA VAL A 263 14.78 -7.77 4.18
C VAL A 263 14.76 -9.01 3.31
N ILE A 264 13.89 -9.01 2.31
CA ILE A 264 13.67 -10.14 1.41
C ILE A 264 14.13 -9.74 0.00
N VAL A 265 15.38 -10.02 -0.29
CA VAL A 265 15.96 -9.81 -1.63
C VAL A 265 16.11 -11.18 -2.31
N THR A 266 15.02 -11.69 -2.85
CA THR A 266 14.93 -13.00 -3.52
C THR A 266 14.52 -12.84 -4.97
N PRO A 267 14.57 -13.91 -5.79
CA PRO A 267 13.98 -13.90 -7.12
C PRO A 267 12.50 -13.52 -7.12
N GLU A 268 11.75 -13.85 -6.07
CA GLU A 268 10.35 -13.47 -5.89
C GLU A 268 10.19 -11.97 -5.71
N SER A 269 11.08 -11.30 -4.98
CA SER A 269 11.07 -9.83 -4.87
C SER A 269 11.41 -9.13 -6.20
N SER A 270 12.09 -9.82 -7.10
CA SER A 270 12.33 -9.31 -8.47
C SER A 270 11.06 -9.27 -9.31
N VAL A 271 10.10 -10.17 -9.05
CA VAL A 271 8.75 -10.13 -9.65
C VAL A 271 8.07 -8.82 -9.31
N ASP A 272 8.18 -8.35 -8.07
CA ASP A 272 7.59 -7.09 -7.62
C ASP A 272 8.07 -5.87 -8.44
N ILE A 273 9.36 -5.78 -8.73
CA ILE A 273 9.92 -4.70 -9.58
C ILE A 273 9.32 -4.78 -10.98
N THR A 274 9.11 -6.00 -11.47
CA THR A 274 8.58 -6.25 -12.80
C THR A 274 7.10 -5.87 -12.89
N TYR A 275 6.30 -6.03 -11.80
CA TYR A 275 4.91 -5.57 -11.77
C TYR A 275 4.78 -4.10 -12.20
N SER A 276 5.53 -3.21 -11.58
CA SER A 276 5.45 -1.79 -11.85
C SER A 276 5.89 -1.41 -13.28
N ARG A 277 6.78 -2.21 -13.88
CA ARG A 277 7.26 -2.00 -15.26
C ARG A 277 6.31 -2.58 -16.30
N VAL A 278 5.93 -3.86 -16.12
CA VAL A 278 5.17 -4.62 -17.12
C VAL A 278 3.69 -4.27 -17.11
N LEU A 279 3.12 -3.96 -15.93
CA LEU A 279 1.69 -3.69 -15.75
C LEU A 279 1.34 -2.20 -15.66
N ARG A 280 2.25 -1.31 -16.03
CA ARG A 280 2.08 0.14 -15.87
C ARG A 280 0.73 0.66 -16.38
N ARG A 281 0.31 0.27 -17.57
CA ARG A 281 -0.97 0.68 -18.18
C ARG A 281 -2.16 0.18 -17.37
N GLN A 282 -2.13 -1.07 -16.95
CA GLN A 282 -3.17 -1.70 -16.14
C GLN A 282 -3.24 -1.09 -14.75
N LEU A 283 -2.10 -0.78 -14.14
CA LEU A 283 -2.02 -0.08 -12.85
C LEU A 283 -2.64 1.31 -12.93
N ARG A 284 -2.34 2.07 -14.00
CA ARG A 284 -2.95 3.40 -14.19
C ARG A 284 -4.46 3.29 -14.34
N LYS A 285 -4.95 2.31 -15.11
CA LYS A 285 -6.39 2.05 -15.29
C LYS A 285 -7.05 1.68 -13.94
N ALA A 286 -6.43 0.80 -13.16
CA ALA A 286 -6.92 0.42 -11.84
C ALA A 286 -6.96 1.59 -10.86
N TYR A 287 -5.90 2.40 -10.81
CA TYR A 287 -5.84 3.60 -9.98
C TYR A 287 -6.95 4.59 -10.33
N LEU A 288 -7.13 4.91 -11.62
CA LEU A 288 -8.17 5.84 -12.05
C LEU A 288 -9.56 5.30 -11.73
N LYS A 289 -9.81 4.01 -11.93
CA LYS A 289 -11.09 3.38 -11.60
C LYS A 289 -11.36 3.40 -10.10
N ALA A 290 -10.40 2.97 -9.28
CA ALA A 290 -10.59 2.88 -7.83
C ALA A 290 -10.80 4.24 -7.16
N CYS A 291 -10.12 5.29 -7.65
CA CYS A 291 -10.09 6.58 -6.99
C CYS A 291 -11.10 7.57 -7.54
N PHE A 292 -11.34 7.58 -8.86
CA PHE A 292 -12.06 8.67 -9.52
C PHE A 292 -13.34 8.27 -10.28
N ASP A 293 -13.58 6.96 -10.48
CA ASP A 293 -14.81 6.51 -11.14
C ASP A 293 -16.00 6.59 -10.17
N GLU A 294 -16.77 7.67 -10.26
CA GLU A 294 -17.92 7.93 -9.38
C GLU A 294 -18.97 6.82 -9.48
N GLN A 295 -19.21 6.28 -10.69
CA GLN A 295 -20.17 5.22 -10.89
C GLN A 295 -19.70 3.92 -10.23
N PHE A 296 -18.44 3.56 -10.42
CA PHE A 296 -17.83 2.40 -9.81
C PHE A 296 -17.87 2.46 -8.26
N ARG A 297 -17.65 3.66 -7.69
CA ARG A 297 -17.71 3.89 -6.24
C ARG A 297 -19.10 3.73 -5.63
N THR A 298 -20.15 3.57 -6.45
CA THR A 298 -21.49 3.21 -5.95
C THR A 298 -21.63 1.72 -5.63
N SER A 299 -20.63 0.90 -5.92
CA SER A 299 -20.60 -0.53 -5.62
C SER A 299 -21.02 -0.82 -4.16
N PRO A 300 -21.83 -1.86 -3.93
CA PRO A 300 -22.20 -2.30 -2.59
C PRO A 300 -20.98 -2.59 -1.69
N ALA A 301 -19.87 -3.07 -2.26
CA ALA A 301 -18.64 -3.34 -1.54
C ALA A 301 -17.95 -2.07 -1.02
N LEU A 302 -18.24 -0.91 -1.60
CA LEU A 302 -17.64 0.39 -1.25
C LEU A 302 -18.63 1.33 -0.55
N ARG A 303 -19.77 0.83 -0.07
CA ARG A 303 -20.86 1.67 0.46
C ARG A 303 -20.46 2.61 1.59
N ASN A 304 -19.48 2.23 2.41
CA ASN A 304 -18.95 3.08 3.48
C ASN A 304 -17.83 4.02 3.02
N MET A 305 -17.38 3.90 1.76
CA MET A 305 -16.33 4.73 1.15
C MET A 305 -16.89 5.73 0.14
N LYS A 306 -18.20 5.96 0.14
CA LYS A 306 -18.87 6.86 -0.83
C LYS A 306 -18.64 8.35 -0.55
N SER A 307 -18.24 8.70 0.68
CA SER A 307 -18.01 10.09 1.06
C SER A 307 -16.78 10.67 0.36
N HIS A 308 -16.80 11.97 0.14
CA HIS A 308 -15.62 12.71 -0.30
C HIS A 308 -14.45 12.47 0.68
N GLY A 309 -13.24 12.26 0.13
CA GLY A 309 -12.06 12.01 0.95
C GLY A 309 -12.02 10.64 1.64
N ALA A 310 -12.61 9.61 1.04
CA ALA A 310 -12.46 8.24 1.54
C ALA A 310 -11.14 7.58 1.15
N VAL A 311 -10.33 8.25 0.34
CA VAL A 311 -8.98 7.83 -0.06
C VAL A 311 -7.97 8.84 0.48
N TRP A 312 -6.90 8.34 1.07
CA TRP A 312 -5.85 9.16 1.66
C TRP A 312 -4.51 8.85 1.03
N GLU A 313 -3.70 9.88 0.86
CA GLU A 313 -2.28 9.76 0.63
C GLU A 313 -1.51 10.31 1.82
N VAL A 314 -0.53 9.54 2.29
CA VAL A 314 0.34 9.89 3.42
C VAL A 314 1.78 9.80 2.95
N VAL A 315 2.54 10.88 3.07
CA VAL A 315 3.94 10.96 2.67
C VAL A 315 4.78 11.66 3.74
N GLY A 316 6.03 11.23 3.91
CA GLY A 316 7.02 11.94 4.72
C GLY A 316 7.78 12.98 3.90
N ASP A 317 8.09 14.13 4.47
CA ASP A 317 8.85 15.18 3.77
C ASP A 317 10.37 14.88 3.67
N LYS A 318 10.84 13.83 4.37
CA LYS A 318 12.21 13.29 4.29
C LYS A 318 12.32 11.99 3.51
N THR A 319 11.29 11.63 2.78
CA THR A 319 11.29 10.44 1.92
C THR A 319 12.14 10.62 0.67
N SER A 320 12.37 9.53 -0.07
CA SER A 320 13.17 9.54 -1.32
C SER A 320 12.53 10.41 -2.41
N SER A 321 13.38 11.00 -3.26
CA SER A 321 12.98 11.68 -4.49
C SER A 321 12.17 10.79 -5.46
N LEU A 322 12.19 9.47 -5.28
CA LEU A 322 11.35 8.54 -6.04
C LEU A 322 9.87 8.54 -5.60
N ILE A 323 9.58 9.08 -4.43
CA ILE A 323 8.26 9.08 -3.80
C ILE A 323 7.58 10.45 -3.91
N LEU A 324 8.28 11.53 -3.53
CA LEU A 324 7.71 12.87 -3.46
C LEU A 324 6.93 13.33 -4.72
N PRO A 325 7.39 13.06 -5.95
CA PRO A 325 6.63 13.45 -7.13
C PRO A 325 5.27 12.78 -7.25
N THR A 326 5.07 11.62 -6.61
CA THR A 326 3.78 10.93 -6.62
C THR A 326 2.71 11.77 -5.94
N PHE A 327 3.05 12.42 -4.83
CA PHE A 327 2.15 13.31 -4.11
C PHE A 327 1.60 14.43 -5.02
N TRP A 328 2.48 15.06 -5.79
CA TRP A 328 2.06 16.13 -6.69
C TRP A 328 1.19 15.62 -7.85
N GLU A 329 1.53 14.46 -8.41
CA GLU A 329 0.73 13.84 -9.49
C GLU A 329 -0.66 13.44 -8.99
N MET A 330 -0.75 12.98 -7.75
CA MET A 330 -2.04 12.62 -7.15
C MET A 330 -2.87 13.87 -6.81
N GLU A 331 -2.26 14.98 -6.37
CA GLU A 331 -2.94 16.27 -6.21
C GLU A 331 -3.46 16.79 -7.57
N ASP A 332 -2.66 16.69 -8.64
CA ASP A 332 -3.03 17.12 -9.98
C ASP A 332 -4.18 16.25 -10.55
N ASP A 333 -4.13 14.94 -10.28
CA ASP A 333 -5.23 14.03 -10.64
C ASP A 333 -6.51 14.35 -9.86
N ASP A 334 -6.42 14.62 -8.55
CA ASP A 334 -7.59 14.99 -7.73
C ASP A 334 -8.25 16.28 -8.25
N GLU A 335 -7.47 17.31 -8.56
CA GLU A 335 -7.97 18.55 -9.15
C GLU A 335 -8.58 18.33 -10.54
N LYS A 336 -7.89 17.56 -11.39
CA LYS A 336 -8.33 17.26 -12.76
C LYS A 336 -9.65 16.48 -12.78
N TYR A 337 -9.74 15.38 -12.04
CA TYR A 337 -10.92 14.53 -12.01
C TYR A 337 -12.02 15.10 -11.11
N GLY A 338 -11.66 15.91 -10.10
CA GLY A 338 -12.55 16.70 -9.28
C GLY A 338 -13.16 17.92 -10.00
N LYS A 339 -12.77 18.18 -11.29
CA LYS A 339 -13.21 19.32 -12.08
C LYS A 339 -12.92 20.66 -11.41
N GLY A 340 -11.75 20.78 -10.80
CA GLY A 340 -11.29 21.96 -10.08
C GLY A 340 -11.69 21.99 -8.58
N GLU A 341 -12.44 21.01 -8.11
CA GLU A 341 -12.75 20.83 -6.69
C GLU A 341 -11.65 20.02 -6.02
N LYS A 342 -10.73 20.72 -5.33
CA LYS A 342 -9.63 20.09 -4.60
C LYS A 342 -10.15 19.32 -3.38
N GLY A 343 -9.53 18.16 -3.10
CA GLY A 343 -9.91 17.30 -1.97
C GLY A 343 -11.23 16.57 -2.17
N LYS A 344 -11.71 16.50 -3.42
CA LYS A 344 -12.95 15.80 -3.74
C LYS A 344 -12.82 14.29 -3.54
N PHE A 345 -11.73 13.70 -4.02
CA PHE A 345 -11.51 12.26 -3.97
C PHE A 345 -10.47 11.88 -2.94
N PHE A 346 -9.44 12.72 -2.78
CA PHE A 346 -8.32 12.48 -1.89
C PHE A 346 -8.26 13.44 -0.71
N ARG A 347 -7.68 12.95 0.38
CA ARG A 347 -7.10 13.75 1.44
C ARG A 347 -5.61 13.47 1.52
N PHE A 348 -4.83 14.52 1.73
CA PHE A 348 -3.38 14.48 1.69
C PHE A 348 -2.79 14.80 3.06
N VAL A 349 -1.81 14.00 3.49
CA VAL A 349 -1.09 14.20 4.76
C VAL A 349 0.40 14.16 4.50
N VAL A 350 1.08 15.24 4.85
CA VAL A 350 2.55 15.29 4.89
C VAL A 350 3.01 15.14 6.33
N VAL A 351 3.84 14.14 6.61
CA VAL A 351 4.36 13.86 7.95
C VAL A 351 5.75 14.47 8.07
N ASP A 352 5.84 15.55 8.84
CA ASP A 352 7.08 16.31 9.05
C ASP A 352 8.20 15.45 9.64
N GLY A 353 9.39 15.54 9.07
CA GLY A 353 10.59 14.80 9.48
C GLY A 353 10.60 13.31 9.16
N ALA A 354 9.54 12.78 8.56
CA ALA A 354 9.40 11.35 8.31
C ALA A 354 10.04 10.92 6.98
N ASN A 355 10.66 9.73 6.99
CA ASN A 355 11.15 9.06 5.79
C ASN A 355 10.16 8.01 5.29
N HIS A 356 10.58 7.24 4.27
CA HIS A 356 9.79 6.12 3.71
C HIS A 356 9.40 5.04 4.72
N PHE A 357 10.11 4.95 5.84
CA PHE A 357 9.97 3.94 6.89
C PHE A 357 9.40 4.50 8.21
N MET A 358 8.57 5.54 8.14
CA MET A 358 7.97 6.17 9.33
C MET A 358 7.29 5.18 10.28
N HIS A 359 6.70 4.12 9.77
CA HIS A 359 6.06 3.07 10.55
C HIS A 359 7.05 2.21 11.37
N TRP A 360 8.33 2.26 11.03
CA TRP A 360 9.41 1.61 11.77
C TRP A 360 10.15 2.58 12.69
N ASP A 361 10.52 3.76 12.18
CA ASP A 361 11.33 4.74 12.89
C ASP A 361 10.51 5.56 13.89
N GLU A 362 9.27 5.89 13.54
CA GLU A 362 8.36 6.73 14.32
C GLU A 362 6.98 6.05 14.48
N PRO A 363 6.92 4.85 15.09
CA PRO A 363 5.69 4.04 15.11
C PRO A 363 4.52 4.73 15.84
N GLU A 364 4.77 5.48 16.90
CA GLU A 364 3.75 6.23 17.64
C GLU A 364 3.15 7.36 16.80
N LYS A 365 4.00 8.12 16.11
CA LYS A 365 3.58 9.17 15.18
C LYS A 365 2.76 8.60 14.03
N THR A 366 3.19 7.48 13.48
CA THR A 366 2.47 6.77 12.41
C THR A 366 1.11 6.28 12.89
N MET A 367 1.02 5.67 14.07
CA MET A 367 -0.26 5.23 14.65
C MET A 367 -1.19 6.42 14.94
N LYS A 368 -0.63 7.56 15.36
CA LYS A 368 -1.42 8.79 15.52
C LYS A 368 -2.01 9.25 14.19
N VAL A 369 -1.22 9.27 13.12
CA VAL A 369 -1.73 9.60 11.77
C VAL A 369 -2.85 8.65 11.36
N PHE A 370 -2.72 7.34 11.58
CA PHE A 370 -3.78 6.39 11.28
C PHE A 370 -5.03 6.62 12.15
N ARG A 371 -4.86 6.98 13.42
CA ARG A 371 -6.01 7.34 14.28
C ARG A 371 -6.74 8.56 13.75
N ASP A 372 -5.99 9.63 13.43
CA ASP A 372 -6.56 10.87 12.89
C ASP A 372 -7.32 10.63 11.56
N ILE A 373 -6.80 9.74 10.68
CA ILE A 373 -7.48 9.30 9.45
C ILE A 373 -8.79 8.58 9.76
N LEU A 374 -8.75 7.63 10.70
CA LEU A 374 -9.93 6.87 11.10
C LEU A 374 -11.00 7.77 11.76
N ASP A 375 -10.61 8.76 12.51
CA ASP A 375 -11.53 9.70 13.14
C ASP A 375 -12.20 10.64 12.12
N ALA A 376 -11.56 10.86 10.99
CA ALA A 376 -12.04 11.73 9.91
C ALA A 376 -12.75 10.98 8.75
N SER A 377 -12.79 9.64 8.79
CA SER A 377 -13.31 8.80 7.70
C SER A 377 -14.68 8.20 7.99
#